data_eb3dd5d722f943b6611adfa7307eb968
#
_entry.id   eb3dd5d722f943b6611adfa7307eb968
#
_cell.length_a   1.000
_cell.length_b   1.000
_cell.length_c   1.000
_cell.angle_alpha   90.00
_cell.angle_beta   90.00
_cell.angle_gamma   90.00
#
_symmetry.space_group_name_H-M   'P 1'
#
loop_
_entity.id
_entity.type
_entity.pdbx_description
1 polymer ?
#
loop_
_entity_poly.entity_id
_entity_poly.type
_entity_poly.pdbx_seq_one_letter_code
_entity_poly.pdbx_strand_id
1 'polypeptide(L)'
;NSIESAETFVYELLSDTTLINEKKYLPLICSATQDNVDSTSYVGALHFSKEDKVYFHYNDTEYLLYDFGAQVGDTLELFAGVENYHNQQTYTHVVTHKDTLSDGRTIITLNTLLYDDQQTEQRHKTVWIAGVGSLDGIVHNSATLVKNDHATTMLCAWLDDECVYTTDLPFYKSLGCIYNNNA
;
A
#
# COMPACT_ATOMS: atom_id res chain seq x y z
N ASN A 1 21.47 -2.63 14.41
CA ASN A 1 20.87 -3.54 13.44
C ASN A 1 21.25 -3.05 12.06
N SER A 2 22.10 -3.79 11.35
CA SER A 2 22.38 -3.54 9.94
C SER A 2 21.17 -4.01 9.12
N ILE A 3 20.65 -3.19 8.22
CA ILE A 3 19.72 -3.64 7.19
C ILE A 3 20.56 -4.51 6.25
N GLU A 4 20.33 -5.81 6.23
CA GLU A 4 21.14 -6.75 5.45
C GLU A 4 20.85 -6.65 3.94
N SER A 5 19.66 -6.23 3.56
CA SER A 5 19.30 -5.86 2.18
C SER A 5 18.05 -4.98 2.18
N ALA A 6 17.99 -4.02 1.28
CA ALA A 6 16.81 -3.23 1.00
C ALA A 6 16.64 -3.07 -0.51
N GLU A 7 15.42 -3.14 -0.98
CA GLU A 7 15.07 -3.04 -2.38
C GLU A 7 14.02 -1.94 -2.56
N THR A 8 14.12 -1.16 -3.63
CA THR A 8 13.15 -0.12 -3.93
C THR A 8 12.28 -0.55 -5.10
N PHE A 9 10.98 -0.50 -4.88
CA PHE A 9 9.97 -0.76 -5.89
C PHE A 9 9.32 0.56 -6.31
N VAL A 10 9.20 0.78 -7.62
CA VAL A 10 8.49 1.93 -8.19
C VAL A 10 7.19 1.43 -8.78
N TYR A 11 6.08 1.90 -8.23
CA TYR A 11 4.74 1.61 -8.73
C TYR A 11 4.24 2.77 -9.57
N GLU A 12 3.66 2.47 -10.73
CA GLU A 12 3.11 3.46 -11.66
C GLU A 12 1.70 3.04 -12.08
N LEU A 13 0.75 3.98 -11.99
CA LEU A 13 -0.58 3.85 -12.57
C LEU A 13 -0.55 4.37 -13.99
N LEU A 14 -0.89 3.51 -14.94
CA LEU A 14 -0.96 3.89 -16.35
C LEU A 14 -2.23 4.71 -16.61
N SER A 15 -2.12 5.71 -17.51
CA SER A 15 -3.25 6.57 -17.89
C SER A 15 -4.30 5.86 -18.74
N ASP A 16 -3.91 4.83 -19.48
CA ASP A 16 -4.81 4.08 -20.36
C ASP A 16 -5.67 3.12 -19.55
N THR A 17 -6.98 3.38 -19.53
CA THR A 17 -7.92 2.53 -18.81
C THR A 17 -8.18 1.21 -19.51
N THR A 18 -8.33 0.13 -18.73
CA THR A 18 -8.86 -1.14 -19.21
C THR A 18 -10.27 -1.38 -18.67
N LEU A 19 -11.10 -2.11 -19.42
CA LEU A 19 -12.44 -2.50 -18.96
C LEU A 19 -12.39 -3.92 -18.42
N ILE A 20 -12.83 -4.09 -17.19
CA ILE A 20 -13.01 -5.39 -16.55
C ILE A 20 -14.43 -5.43 -15.98
N ASN A 21 -15.27 -6.35 -16.46
CA ASN A 21 -16.67 -6.46 -16.06
C ASN A 21 -17.43 -5.12 -16.12
N GLU A 22 -17.27 -4.39 -17.23
CA GLU A 22 -17.91 -3.08 -17.51
C GLU A 22 -17.44 -1.93 -16.61
N LYS A 23 -16.52 -2.15 -15.68
CA LYS A 23 -15.87 -1.10 -14.88
C LYS A 23 -14.54 -0.68 -15.49
N LYS A 24 -14.19 0.60 -15.34
CA LYS A 24 -12.89 1.15 -15.77
C LYS A 24 -11.85 0.99 -14.67
N TYR A 25 -10.71 0.43 -15.05
CA TYR A 25 -9.55 0.26 -14.18
C TYR A 25 -8.33 0.94 -14.77
N LEU A 26 -7.46 1.46 -13.93
CA LEU A 26 -6.12 1.93 -14.26
C LEU A 26 -5.13 0.80 -13.96
N PRO A 27 -4.40 0.29 -14.97
CA PRO A 27 -3.38 -0.72 -14.75
C PRO A 27 -2.28 -0.19 -13.83
N LEU A 28 -1.82 -1.05 -12.92
CA LEU A 28 -0.69 -0.80 -12.03
C LEU A 28 0.48 -1.67 -12.46
N ILE A 29 1.61 -1.03 -12.72
CA ILE A 29 2.87 -1.70 -12.98
C ILE A 29 3.85 -1.45 -11.84
N CYS A 30 4.78 -2.37 -11.65
CA CYS A 30 5.88 -2.27 -10.70
C CYS A 30 7.19 -2.44 -11.42
N SER A 31 8.12 -1.54 -11.19
CA SER A 31 9.50 -1.63 -11.67
C SER A 31 10.44 -1.80 -10.48
N ALA A 32 11.35 -2.76 -10.59
CA ALA A 32 12.44 -2.97 -9.64
C ALA A 32 13.76 -2.97 -10.40
N THR A 33 14.78 -2.37 -9.82
CA THR A 33 16.16 -2.47 -10.32
C THR A 33 16.93 -3.40 -9.41
N GLN A 34 17.22 -4.60 -9.89
CA GLN A 34 18.03 -5.58 -9.18
C GLN A 34 19.24 -5.96 -10.05
N ASP A 35 20.47 -5.90 -9.50
CA ASP A 35 21.71 -6.26 -10.19
C ASP A 35 21.90 -5.57 -11.56
N ASN A 36 21.50 -4.29 -11.69
CA ASN A 36 21.49 -3.50 -12.94
C ASN A 36 20.55 -4.06 -14.04
N VAL A 37 19.60 -4.88 -13.69
CA VAL A 37 18.53 -5.34 -14.59
C VAL A 37 17.23 -4.67 -14.17
N ASP A 38 16.72 -3.80 -15.04
CA ASP A 38 15.41 -3.20 -14.85
C ASP A 38 14.34 -4.21 -15.27
N SER A 39 13.47 -4.55 -14.34
CA SER A 39 12.30 -5.39 -14.60
C SER A 39 11.04 -4.59 -14.37
N THR A 40 10.10 -4.67 -15.30
CA THR A 40 8.76 -4.10 -15.15
C THR A 40 7.74 -5.20 -15.26
N SER A 41 6.83 -5.27 -14.30
CA SER A 41 5.78 -6.29 -14.26
C SER A 41 4.41 -5.66 -14.02
N TYR A 42 3.37 -6.24 -14.63
CA TYR A 42 1.99 -5.92 -14.32
C TYR A 42 1.64 -6.50 -12.95
N VAL A 43 1.09 -5.66 -12.07
CA VAL A 43 0.75 -6.04 -10.69
C VAL A 43 -0.75 -6.31 -10.57
N GLY A 44 -1.57 -5.51 -11.24
CA GLY A 44 -3.02 -5.56 -11.17
C GLY A 44 -3.61 -4.26 -11.67
N ALA A 45 -4.84 -3.92 -11.29
CA ALA A 45 -5.47 -2.69 -11.74
C ALA A 45 -6.36 -2.05 -10.65
N LEU A 46 -6.39 -0.73 -10.60
CA LEU A 46 -7.14 0.03 -9.61
C LEU A 46 -8.41 0.63 -10.21
N HIS A 47 -9.52 0.53 -9.48
CA HIS A 47 -10.78 1.19 -9.76
C HIS A 47 -11.09 2.18 -8.64
N PHE A 48 -11.29 3.45 -9.00
CA PHE A 48 -11.66 4.53 -8.09
C PHE A 48 -13.18 4.73 -8.17
N SER A 49 -13.88 4.47 -7.07
CA SER A 49 -15.32 4.66 -6.99
C SER A 49 -15.68 6.11 -6.64
N LYS A 50 -16.94 6.49 -6.86
CA LYS A 50 -17.48 7.79 -6.45
C LYS A 50 -17.71 7.91 -4.94
N GLU A 51 -17.54 6.82 -4.19
CA GLU A 51 -17.78 6.73 -2.75
C GLU A 51 -16.47 6.76 -1.94
N ASP A 52 -15.42 7.37 -2.51
CA ASP A 52 -14.09 7.45 -1.89
C ASP A 52 -13.45 6.10 -1.59
N LYS A 53 -13.85 5.06 -2.36
CA LYS A 53 -13.28 3.71 -2.26
C LYS A 53 -12.36 3.42 -3.43
N VAL A 54 -11.29 2.68 -3.15
CA VAL A 54 -10.37 2.16 -4.14
C VAL A 54 -10.41 0.64 -4.10
N TYR A 55 -10.67 0.05 -5.25
CA TYR A 55 -10.68 -1.40 -5.43
C TYR A 55 -9.46 -1.83 -6.24
N PHE A 56 -8.93 -2.98 -5.90
CA PHE A 56 -7.81 -3.61 -6.59
C PHE A 56 -8.25 -4.90 -7.25
N HIS A 57 -8.09 -4.99 -8.56
CA HIS A 57 -8.32 -6.20 -9.32
C HIS A 57 -7.01 -6.98 -9.43
N TYR A 58 -7.00 -8.17 -8.84
CA TYR A 58 -5.86 -9.06 -8.76
C TYR A 58 -6.30 -10.52 -8.88
N ASN A 59 -5.64 -11.32 -9.74
CA ASN A 59 -5.97 -12.73 -9.98
C ASN A 59 -7.48 -12.94 -10.22
N ASP A 60 -8.06 -12.21 -11.18
CA ASP A 60 -9.47 -12.25 -11.59
C ASP A 60 -10.48 -11.93 -10.46
N THR A 61 -10.04 -11.35 -9.37
CA THR A 61 -10.88 -10.98 -8.22
C THR A 61 -10.72 -9.50 -7.89
N GLU A 62 -11.83 -8.84 -7.57
CA GLU A 62 -11.84 -7.46 -7.07
C GLU A 62 -11.84 -7.47 -5.54
N TYR A 63 -10.90 -6.74 -4.95
CA TYR A 63 -10.76 -6.56 -3.50
C TYR A 63 -10.90 -5.09 -3.14
N LEU A 64 -11.48 -4.79 -1.98
CA LEU A 64 -11.40 -3.45 -1.40
C LEU A 64 -9.95 -3.20 -0.95
N LEU A 65 -9.35 -2.13 -1.46
CA LEU A 65 -7.98 -1.72 -1.11
C LEU A 65 -8.01 -0.59 -0.08
N TYR A 66 -8.81 0.46 -0.34
CA TYR A 66 -8.98 1.61 0.55
C TYR A 66 -10.45 2.02 0.63
N ASP A 67 -10.87 2.55 1.78
CA ASP A 67 -12.14 3.23 2.00
C ASP A 67 -11.90 4.52 2.79
N PHE A 68 -11.77 5.65 2.08
CA PHE A 68 -11.57 6.95 2.70
C PHE A 68 -12.87 7.55 3.27
N GLY A 69 -14.03 6.93 2.95
CA GLY A 69 -15.33 7.22 3.57
C GLY A 69 -15.50 6.65 4.97
N ALA A 70 -14.74 5.61 5.32
CA ALA A 70 -14.86 4.90 6.60
C ALA A 70 -14.72 5.81 7.82
N GLN A 71 -15.40 5.45 8.91
CA GLN A 71 -15.42 6.21 10.17
C GLN A 71 -14.69 5.46 11.29
N VAL A 72 -14.27 6.17 12.32
CA VAL A 72 -13.65 5.55 13.52
C VAL A 72 -14.61 4.52 14.12
N GLY A 73 -14.09 3.31 14.33
CA GLY A 73 -14.84 2.15 14.81
C GLY A 73 -15.31 1.21 13.71
N ASP A 74 -15.29 1.63 12.45
CA ASP A 74 -15.65 0.74 11.34
C ASP A 74 -14.64 -0.40 11.22
N THR A 75 -15.16 -1.56 10.82
CA THR A 75 -14.38 -2.76 10.55
C THR A 75 -14.40 -3.04 9.05
N LEU A 76 -13.23 -3.18 8.45
CA LEU A 76 -13.05 -3.35 7.01
C LEU A 76 -12.32 -4.65 6.71
N GLU A 77 -12.80 -5.38 5.70
CA GLU A 77 -12.06 -6.49 5.08
C GLU A 77 -11.28 -5.94 3.89
N LEU A 78 -9.97 -5.85 4.01
CA LEU A 78 -9.11 -5.20 3.03
C LEU A 78 -8.14 -6.19 2.39
N PHE A 79 -7.75 -5.89 1.14
CA PHE A 79 -6.71 -6.65 0.45
C PHE A 79 -5.42 -6.67 1.27
N ALA A 80 -4.85 -7.85 1.46
CA ALA A 80 -3.70 -8.06 2.33
C ALA A 80 -2.37 -7.61 1.69
N GLY A 81 -2.24 -7.79 0.37
CA GLY A 81 -1.02 -7.52 -0.39
C GLY A 81 -0.77 -8.59 -1.47
N VAL A 82 0.08 -8.25 -2.43
CA VAL A 82 0.43 -9.15 -3.55
C VAL A 82 1.39 -10.27 -3.14
N GLU A 83 2.20 -10.05 -2.11
CA GLU A 83 3.17 -11.01 -1.56
C GLU A 83 2.65 -11.66 -0.27
N ASN A 84 1.53 -12.37 -0.38
CA ASN A 84 0.93 -12.97 0.80
C ASN A 84 1.33 -14.44 0.97
N TYR A 85 2.26 -14.72 1.87
CA TYR A 85 2.74 -16.07 2.19
C TYR A 85 1.69 -16.96 2.88
N HIS A 86 0.55 -16.41 3.29
CA HIS A 86 -0.48 -17.13 4.04
C HIS A 86 -1.67 -17.59 3.22
N ASN A 87 -1.68 -17.40 1.90
CA ASN A 87 -2.83 -17.66 1.02
C ASN A 87 -4.13 -16.93 1.43
N GLN A 88 -4.06 -15.99 2.38
CA GLN A 88 -5.20 -15.19 2.80
C GLN A 88 -5.16 -13.85 2.07
N GLN A 89 -6.12 -13.61 1.19
CA GLN A 89 -6.14 -12.42 0.33
C GLN A 89 -6.66 -11.17 1.03
N THR A 90 -7.36 -11.33 2.16
CA THR A 90 -7.91 -10.21 2.94
C THR A 90 -7.64 -10.38 4.42
N TYR A 91 -7.57 -9.25 5.15
CA TYR A 91 -7.52 -9.20 6.60
C TYR A 91 -8.49 -8.17 7.13
N THR A 92 -8.93 -8.41 8.37
CA THR A 92 -9.81 -7.50 9.11
C THR A 92 -9.01 -6.35 9.69
N HIS A 93 -9.48 -5.13 9.43
CA HIS A 93 -8.89 -3.89 9.94
C HIS A 93 -9.95 -3.10 10.69
N VAL A 94 -9.56 -2.44 11.77
CA VAL A 94 -10.43 -1.51 12.51
C VAL A 94 -9.90 -0.09 12.35
N VAL A 95 -10.76 0.83 11.93
CA VAL A 95 -10.43 2.26 11.86
C VAL A 95 -10.32 2.81 13.29
N THR A 96 -9.14 3.29 13.66
CA THR A 96 -8.85 3.79 15.00
C THR A 96 -8.74 5.31 15.07
N HIS A 97 -8.45 5.96 13.93
CA HIS A 97 -8.37 7.41 13.85
C HIS A 97 -8.69 7.88 12.43
N LYS A 98 -9.34 9.05 12.34
CA LYS A 98 -9.60 9.76 11.08
C LYS A 98 -9.44 11.25 11.32
N ASP A 99 -8.71 11.93 10.45
CA ASP A 99 -8.47 13.36 10.54
C ASP A 99 -8.30 13.95 9.12
N THR A 100 -8.12 15.27 9.07
CA THR A 100 -7.85 16.02 7.84
C THR A 100 -6.51 16.73 7.98
N LEU A 101 -5.61 16.50 7.04
CA LEU A 101 -4.32 17.18 6.96
C LEU A 101 -4.52 18.67 6.63
N SER A 102 -3.48 19.49 6.86
CA SER A 102 -3.51 20.93 6.60
C SER A 102 -3.75 21.29 5.12
N ASP A 103 -3.47 20.35 4.21
CA ASP A 103 -3.72 20.48 2.77
C ASP A 103 -5.12 20.00 2.34
N GLY A 104 -5.96 19.58 3.29
CA GLY A 104 -7.33 19.15 3.08
C GLY A 104 -7.48 17.64 2.80
N ARG A 105 -6.39 16.87 2.69
CA ARG A 105 -6.46 15.43 2.45
C ARG A 105 -6.89 14.66 3.70
N THR A 106 -7.69 13.63 3.53
CA THR A 106 -8.08 12.72 4.60
C THR A 106 -6.91 11.82 4.99
N ILE A 107 -6.67 11.67 6.29
CA ILE A 107 -5.75 10.68 6.87
C ILE A 107 -6.54 9.71 7.75
N ILE A 108 -6.29 8.41 7.58
CA ILE A 108 -6.93 7.34 8.34
C ILE A 108 -5.86 6.43 8.94
N THR A 109 -6.03 6.10 10.21
CA THR A 109 -5.22 5.09 10.89
C THR A 109 -6.08 3.86 11.16
N LEU A 110 -5.53 2.70 10.84
CA LEU A 110 -6.15 1.41 11.08
C LEU A 110 -5.25 0.52 11.93
N ASN A 111 -5.87 -0.39 12.66
CA ASN A 111 -5.20 -1.53 13.27
C ASN A 111 -5.66 -2.81 12.56
N THR A 112 -4.70 -3.58 12.06
CA THR A 112 -4.95 -4.93 11.56
C THR A 112 -5.04 -5.88 12.75
N LEU A 113 -6.07 -6.73 12.76
CA LEU A 113 -6.20 -7.80 13.74
C LEU A 113 -5.55 -9.05 13.17
N LEU A 114 -4.39 -9.40 13.67
CA LEU A 114 -3.67 -10.62 13.32
C LEU A 114 -3.64 -11.54 14.54
N TYR A 115 -3.83 -12.83 14.29
CA TYR A 115 -3.66 -13.86 15.29
C TYR A 115 -2.44 -14.70 14.92
N ASP A 116 -1.50 -14.83 15.85
CA ASP A 116 -0.38 -15.75 15.69
C ASP A 116 -0.83 -17.21 15.86
N ASP A 117 0.11 -18.16 15.66
CA ASP A 117 -0.17 -19.60 15.80
C ASP A 117 -0.60 -20.00 17.23
N GLN A 118 -0.38 -19.13 18.21
CA GLN A 118 -0.80 -19.29 19.61
C GLN A 118 -2.11 -18.56 19.90
N GLN A 119 -2.80 -18.02 18.88
CA GLN A 119 -3.99 -17.18 18.99
C GLN A 119 -3.78 -15.90 19.81
N THR A 120 -2.56 -15.43 19.91
CA THR A 120 -2.25 -14.13 20.52
C THR A 120 -2.56 -13.04 19.51
N GLU A 121 -3.41 -12.08 19.89
CA GLU A 121 -3.75 -10.92 19.06
C GLU A 121 -2.51 -10.05 18.88
N GLN A 122 -2.10 -9.87 17.64
CA GLN A 122 -1.09 -8.90 17.26
C GLN A 122 -1.76 -7.75 16.50
N ARG A 123 -1.42 -6.51 16.85
CA ARG A 123 -1.95 -5.32 16.21
C ARG A 123 -0.87 -4.64 15.42
N HIS A 124 -1.06 -4.56 14.13
CA HIS A 124 -0.23 -3.73 13.26
C HIS A 124 -0.99 -2.46 12.88
N LYS A 125 -0.30 -1.33 13.03
CA LYS A 125 -0.84 -0.02 12.69
C LYS A 125 -0.48 0.30 11.24
N THR A 126 -1.47 0.62 10.41
CA THR A 126 -1.27 1.19 9.07
C THR A 126 -1.88 2.58 8.96
N VAL A 127 -1.33 3.41 8.09
CA VAL A 127 -1.81 4.78 7.87
C VAL A 127 -2.06 4.98 6.40
N TRP A 128 -3.23 5.52 6.06
CA TRP A 128 -3.61 5.93 4.71
C TRP A 128 -3.70 7.44 4.59
N ILE A 129 -3.30 7.96 3.45
CA ILE A 129 -3.49 9.37 3.08
C ILE A 129 -4.21 9.39 1.73
N ALA A 130 -5.33 10.11 1.64
CA ALA A 130 -6.06 10.28 0.38
C ALA A 130 -5.14 10.92 -0.69
N GLY A 131 -5.13 10.36 -1.91
CA GLY A 131 -4.22 10.76 -2.98
C GLY A 131 -2.80 10.19 -2.88
N VAL A 132 -2.48 9.43 -1.81
CA VAL A 132 -1.18 8.76 -1.61
C VAL A 132 -1.36 7.25 -1.52
N GLY A 133 -2.31 6.79 -0.72
CA GLY A 133 -2.52 5.38 -0.40
C GLY A 133 -1.99 5.00 0.97
N SER A 134 -1.61 3.74 1.15
CA SER A 134 -1.01 3.24 2.39
C SER A 134 0.46 3.64 2.51
N LEU A 135 0.87 4.09 3.69
CA LEU A 135 2.28 4.39 3.98
C LEU A 135 3.15 3.13 4.10
N ASP A 136 2.53 1.95 4.14
CA ASP A 136 3.23 0.65 4.05
C ASP A 136 3.50 0.23 2.58
N GLY A 137 2.98 0.97 1.59
CA GLY A 137 3.09 0.72 0.16
C GLY A 137 1.74 0.62 -0.52
N ILE A 138 1.66 1.01 -1.81
CA ILE A 138 0.39 1.26 -2.53
C ILE A 138 -0.57 0.05 -2.55
N VAL A 139 -0.06 -1.17 -2.55
CA VAL A 139 -0.86 -2.41 -2.54
C VAL A 139 -0.60 -3.26 -1.29
N HIS A 140 -0.10 -2.63 -0.22
CA HIS A 140 0.21 -3.29 1.04
C HIS A 140 -0.61 -2.68 2.18
N ASN A 141 -1.47 -3.48 2.79
CA ASN A 141 -2.19 -3.14 4.00
C ASN A 141 -1.65 -3.96 5.17
N SER A 142 -0.35 -3.82 5.41
CA SER A 142 0.40 -4.24 6.61
C SER A 142 0.42 -5.70 7.04
N ALA A 143 -0.40 -6.56 6.47
CA ALA A 143 -0.50 -7.95 6.96
C ALA A 143 0.71 -8.83 6.64
N THR A 144 1.55 -8.44 5.71
CA THR A 144 2.74 -9.20 5.28
C THR A 144 3.90 -9.14 6.27
N LEU A 145 3.86 -8.22 7.24
CA LEU A 145 5.02 -7.85 8.04
C LEU A 145 5.33 -8.74 9.23
N VAL A 146 4.36 -9.53 9.70
CA VAL A 146 4.47 -10.14 11.03
C VAL A 146 5.30 -11.42 11.07
N LYS A 147 5.54 -12.08 9.94
CA LYS A 147 6.24 -13.39 9.95
C LYS A 147 7.63 -13.44 9.32
N ASN A 148 8.07 -12.47 8.51
CA ASN A 148 9.27 -12.63 7.68
C ASN A 148 10.34 -11.54 7.81
N ASP A 149 10.32 -10.71 8.84
CA ASP A 149 11.27 -9.58 9.06
C ASP A 149 11.36 -8.57 7.87
N HIS A 150 10.44 -8.65 6.91
CA HIS A 150 10.37 -7.72 5.78
C HIS A 150 9.36 -6.62 6.09
N ALA A 151 9.85 -5.40 6.23
CA ALA A 151 9.01 -4.21 6.34
C ALA A 151 8.99 -3.46 5.01
N THR A 152 7.80 -3.11 4.54
CA THR A 152 7.64 -2.16 3.44
C THR A 152 7.31 -0.79 3.98
N THR A 153 7.79 0.26 3.33
CA THR A 153 7.42 1.64 3.65
C THR A 153 7.40 2.47 2.38
N MET A 154 6.42 3.36 2.28
CA MET A 154 6.36 4.31 1.19
C MET A 154 7.40 5.41 1.42
N LEU A 155 8.30 5.59 0.47
CA LEU A 155 9.32 6.64 0.51
C LEU A 155 8.74 7.95 -0.02
N CYS A 156 8.11 7.92 -1.19
CA CYS A 156 7.55 9.08 -1.86
C CYS A 156 6.31 8.68 -2.66
N ALA A 157 5.44 9.67 -2.92
CA ALA A 157 4.38 9.56 -3.92
C ALA A 157 4.33 10.83 -4.77
N TRP A 158 4.02 10.67 -6.05
CA TRP A 158 3.87 11.75 -7.02
C TRP A 158 2.50 11.71 -7.67
N LEU A 159 1.97 12.88 -7.98
CA LEU A 159 0.80 13.08 -8.79
C LEU A 159 1.14 14.12 -9.85
N ASP A 160 1.04 13.75 -11.13
CA ASP A 160 1.34 14.64 -12.28
C ASP A 160 2.71 15.37 -12.12
N ASP A 161 3.78 14.62 -11.83
CA ASP A 161 5.14 15.11 -11.61
C ASP A 161 5.35 15.96 -10.32
N GLU A 162 4.31 16.20 -9.54
CA GLU A 162 4.39 16.85 -8.24
C GLU A 162 4.58 15.81 -7.12
N CYS A 163 5.61 15.99 -6.29
CA CYS A 163 5.81 15.14 -5.11
C CYS A 163 4.81 15.51 -4.03
N VAL A 164 3.79 14.67 -3.84
CA VAL A 164 2.68 14.90 -2.88
C VAL A 164 2.90 14.23 -1.53
N TYR A 165 3.91 13.38 -1.42
CA TYR A 165 4.31 12.74 -0.16
C TYR A 165 5.80 12.40 -0.16
N THR A 166 6.45 12.63 0.97
CA THR A 166 7.80 12.15 1.28
C THR A 166 7.81 11.62 2.71
N THR A 167 8.48 10.50 2.95
CA THR A 167 8.55 9.92 4.29
C THR A 167 9.30 10.84 5.27
N ASP A 168 8.78 10.94 6.50
CA ASP A 168 9.43 11.66 7.59
C ASP A 168 10.37 10.78 8.44
N LEU A 169 10.49 9.49 8.12
CA LEU A 169 11.37 8.58 8.83
C LEU A 169 12.84 9.02 8.65
N PRO A 170 13.56 9.35 9.72
CA PRO A 170 14.88 10.03 9.63
C PRO A 170 15.89 9.29 8.77
N PHE A 171 15.90 7.96 8.84
CA PHE A 171 16.81 7.13 8.05
C PHE A 171 16.50 7.26 6.55
N TYR A 172 15.24 7.11 6.16
CA TYR A 172 14.81 7.13 4.76
C TYR A 172 14.80 8.54 4.17
N LYS A 173 14.56 9.58 4.98
CA LYS A 173 14.58 10.98 4.54
C LYS A 173 15.92 11.40 3.97
N SER A 174 17.02 10.84 4.46
CA SER A 174 18.38 11.11 3.96
C SER A 174 18.70 10.40 2.64
N LEU A 175 17.93 9.36 2.28
CA LEU A 175 18.15 8.53 1.09
C LEU A 175 17.40 9.03 -0.14
N GLY A 176 16.44 9.95 0.05
CA GLY A 176 15.53 10.41 -1.01
C GLY A 176 14.50 9.35 -1.39
N CYS A 177 13.94 9.47 -2.60
CA CYS A 177 12.86 8.62 -3.05
C CYS A 177 13.30 7.29 -3.68
N ILE A 178 14.58 7.11 -3.95
CA ILE A 178 15.14 5.87 -4.48
C ILE A 178 16.29 5.45 -3.57
N TYR A 179 16.14 4.33 -2.94
CA TYR A 179 17.20 3.70 -2.15
C TYR A 179 18.00 2.75 -3.05
N ASN A 180 19.25 3.06 -3.30
CA ASN A 180 20.16 2.21 -4.03
C ASN A 180 21.22 1.65 -3.06
N ASN A 181 21.22 0.33 -2.88
CA ASN A 181 22.17 -0.35 -1.98
C ASN A 181 23.58 -0.49 -2.58
N ASN A 182 23.85 0.18 -3.71
CA ASN A 182 25.13 0.16 -4.43
C ASN A 182 26.02 1.34 -4.01
N ALA A 183 26.31 1.47 -2.69
CA ALA A 183 27.32 2.38 -2.17
C ALA A 183 28.36 1.62 -1.37
#